data_9302c4024ed9452c2e9baa35d29c5611
#
_entry.id   9302c4024ed9452c2e9baa35d29c5611
#
_cell.length_a   1.000
_cell.length_b   1.000
_cell.length_c   1.000
_cell.angle_alpha   90.00
_cell.angle_beta   90.00
_cell.angle_gamma   90.00
#
_symmetry.space_group_name_H-M   'P 1'
#
loop_
_entity.id
_entity.type
_entity.pdbx_description
1 polymer ?
#
loop_
_entity_poly.entity_id
_entity_poly.type
_entity_poly.pdbx_seq_one_letter_code
_entity_poly.pdbx_strand_id
1 'polypeptide(L)'
;IFLLLICAIKIIQIGYKRIHFSSDLLFNSFKKGFADNRAVSEDVLDAFKLISNQKISYFRLSDELMYNNYFRQRIVEFSYPVRLKKESKFLISNINEDFNCTMKSKSKKIKLYEC
;
A
#
# COMPACT_ATOMS: atom_id res chain seq x y z
N ILE A 1 -35.45 13.58 32.21
CA ILE A 1 -34.21 12.81 32.45
C ILE A 1 -34.38 11.38 31.98
N PHE A 2 -35.50 10.75 32.32
CA PHE A 2 -35.78 9.38 31.92
C PHE A 2 -35.90 9.22 30.38
N LEU A 3 -36.54 10.18 29.73
CA LEU A 3 -36.69 10.20 28.29
C LEU A 3 -35.35 10.40 27.55
N LEU A 4 -34.47 11.25 28.09
CA LEU A 4 -33.15 11.48 27.57
C LEU A 4 -32.27 10.23 27.66
N LEU A 5 -32.38 9.48 28.74
CA LEU A 5 -31.65 8.20 28.91
C LEU A 5 -32.09 7.17 27.89
N ILE A 6 -33.38 7.03 27.63
CA ILE A 6 -33.93 6.10 26.62
C ILE A 6 -33.42 6.47 25.22
N CYS A 7 -33.44 7.77 24.88
CA CYS A 7 -32.94 8.26 23.60
C CYS A 7 -31.44 7.97 23.43
N ALA A 8 -30.64 8.19 24.46
CA ALA A 8 -29.20 7.88 24.44
C ALA A 8 -28.91 6.40 24.19
N ILE A 9 -29.64 5.53 24.88
CA ILE A 9 -29.50 4.07 24.71
C ILE A 9 -29.87 3.65 23.28
N LYS A 10 -30.95 4.22 22.72
CA LYS A 10 -31.37 3.93 21.34
C LYS A 10 -30.33 4.38 20.32
N ILE A 11 -29.76 5.55 20.49
CA ILE A 11 -28.71 6.08 19.61
C ILE A 11 -27.48 5.17 19.64
N ILE A 12 -27.04 4.74 20.80
CA ILE A 12 -25.89 3.83 20.97
C ILE A 12 -26.18 2.49 20.28
N GLN A 13 -27.36 1.92 20.47
CA GLN A 13 -27.72 0.63 19.83
C GLN A 13 -27.77 0.73 18.31
N ILE A 14 -28.32 1.79 17.75
CA ILE A 14 -28.38 2.01 16.31
C ILE A 14 -26.97 2.21 15.74
N GLY A 15 -26.13 3.00 16.41
CA GLY A 15 -24.75 3.21 16.02
C GLY A 15 -23.93 1.93 16.01
N TYR A 16 -24.07 1.12 17.05
CA TYR A 16 -23.39 -0.16 17.16
C TYR A 16 -23.78 -1.14 16.04
N LYS A 17 -25.06 -1.23 15.70
CA LYS A 17 -25.55 -2.09 14.62
C LYS A 17 -25.12 -1.62 13.23
N ARG A 18 -25.10 -0.31 12.98
CA ARG A 18 -24.79 0.25 11.66
C ARG A 18 -23.32 0.17 11.32
N ILE A 19 -22.45 0.36 12.28
CA ILE A 19 -21.01 0.42 12.06
C ILE A 19 -20.40 -0.98 11.95
N HIS A 20 -21.13 -2.04 12.31
CA HIS A 20 -20.58 -3.40 12.39
C HIS A 20 -19.23 -3.44 13.09
N PHE A 21 -19.17 -2.71 14.20
CA PHE A 21 -17.92 -2.54 14.93
C PHE A 21 -17.46 -3.88 15.50
N SER A 22 -16.32 -4.35 14.99
CA SER A 22 -15.65 -5.53 15.50
C SER A 22 -14.45 -5.09 16.31
N SER A 23 -14.39 -5.49 17.57
CA SER A 23 -13.23 -5.26 18.42
C SER A 23 -11.98 -5.93 17.86
N ASP A 24 -12.13 -7.10 17.23
CA ASP A 24 -11.03 -7.82 16.57
C ASP A 24 -10.45 -7.00 15.42
N LEU A 25 -11.30 -6.39 14.62
CA LEU A 25 -10.84 -5.53 13.52
C LEU A 25 -10.07 -4.31 14.05
N LEU A 26 -10.57 -3.70 15.11
CA LEU A 26 -9.90 -2.56 15.74
C LEU A 26 -8.54 -2.94 16.31
N PHE A 27 -8.45 -4.02 17.07
CA PHE A 27 -7.18 -4.50 17.63
C PHE A 27 -6.20 -4.91 16.54
N ASN A 28 -6.66 -5.60 15.52
CA ASN A 28 -5.82 -6.04 14.41
C ASN A 28 -5.27 -4.87 13.59
N SER A 29 -5.99 -3.77 13.50
CA SER A 29 -5.51 -2.59 12.77
C SER A 29 -4.29 -1.93 13.43
N PHE A 30 -4.07 -2.16 14.72
CA PHE A 30 -2.88 -1.71 15.42
C PHE A 30 -1.70 -2.69 15.34
N LYS A 31 -1.92 -3.91 14.88
CA LYS A 31 -0.84 -4.87 14.69
C LYS A 31 -0.04 -4.51 13.45
N LYS A 32 1.29 -4.55 13.59
CA LYS A 32 2.20 -4.32 12.47
C LYS A 32 1.97 -5.34 11.37
N GLY A 33 1.75 -4.87 10.15
CA GLY A 33 1.56 -5.71 8.99
C GLY A 33 0.13 -6.16 8.72
N PHE A 34 -0.82 -5.83 9.57
CA PHE A 34 -2.22 -6.20 9.33
C PHE A 34 -2.77 -5.59 8.03
N ALA A 35 -2.57 -4.30 7.85
CA ALA A 35 -2.98 -3.61 6.63
C ALA A 35 -2.23 -4.14 5.41
N ASP A 36 -0.94 -4.41 5.54
CA ASP A 36 -0.11 -4.94 4.47
C ASP A 36 -0.61 -6.29 3.97
N ASN A 37 -1.00 -7.19 4.89
CA ASN A 37 -1.42 -8.53 4.54
C ASN A 37 -2.83 -8.62 3.95
N ARG A 38 -3.71 -7.67 4.27
CA ARG A 38 -5.12 -7.73 3.87
C ARG A 38 -5.55 -6.65 2.90
N ALA A 39 -4.95 -5.48 2.97
CA ALA A 39 -5.35 -4.33 2.17
C ALA A 39 -4.51 -4.12 0.91
N VAL A 40 -3.37 -4.80 0.78
CA VAL A 40 -2.37 -4.54 -0.24
C VAL A 40 -2.00 -5.83 -0.97
N SER A 41 -1.90 -5.78 -2.29
CA SER A 41 -1.47 -6.91 -3.12
C SER A 41 0.02 -7.25 -2.91
N GLU A 42 0.39 -8.48 -3.22
CA GLU A 42 1.79 -8.94 -3.13
C GLU A 42 2.73 -8.11 -4.00
N ASP A 43 2.28 -7.67 -5.16
CA ASP A 43 3.07 -6.86 -6.10
C ASP A 43 3.53 -5.55 -5.45
N VAL A 44 2.63 -4.88 -4.76
CA VAL A 44 2.93 -3.63 -4.06
C VAL A 44 3.90 -3.88 -2.90
N LEU A 45 3.70 -4.94 -2.14
CA LEU A 45 4.60 -5.30 -1.03
C LEU A 45 6.00 -5.65 -1.53
N ASP A 46 6.10 -6.39 -2.63
CA ASP A 46 7.38 -6.73 -3.26
C ASP A 46 8.12 -5.48 -3.74
N ALA A 47 7.41 -4.58 -4.42
CA ALA A 47 7.97 -3.32 -4.87
C ALA A 47 8.43 -2.44 -3.70
N PHE A 48 7.63 -2.37 -2.66
CA PHE A 48 7.99 -1.63 -1.44
C PHE A 48 9.26 -2.18 -0.79
N LYS A 49 9.40 -3.50 -0.71
CA LYS A 49 10.62 -4.13 -0.18
C LYS A 49 11.85 -3.78 -1.00
N LEU A 50 11.75 -3.81 -2.32
CA LEU A 50 12.86 -3.43 -3.21
C LEU A 50 13.25 -1.97 -3.03
N ILE A 51 12.28 -1.09 -2.89
CA ILE A 51 12.52 0.35 -2.66
C ILE A 51 13.18 0.56 -1.30
N SER A 52 12.69 -0.10 -0.25
CA SER A 52 13.21 0.08 1.12
C SER A 52 14.63 -0.44 1.28
N ASN A 53 15.01 -1.48 0.56
CA ASN A 53 16.35 -2.05 0.61
C ASN A 53 17.40 -1.20 -0.12
N GLN A 54 16.97 -0.26 -0.96
CA GLN A 54 17.83 0.67 -1.66
C GLN A 54 17.70 2.07 -1.03
N LYS A 55 18.81 2.76 -0.87
CA LYS A 55 18.81 4.15 -0.37
C LYS A 55 18.53 5.10 -1.53
N ILE A 56 17.29 5.16 -1.99
CA ILE A 56 16.89 6.00 -3.10
C ILE A 56 15.88 7.05 -2.63
N SER A 57 15.88 8.20 -3.29
CA SER A 57 14.92 9.30 -3.00
C SER A 57 13.77 9.33 -3.99
N TYR A 58 13.98 8.83 -5.19
CA TYR A 58 13.00 8.83 -6.27
C TYR A 58 13.03 7.52 -7.03
N PHE A 59 11.88 7.14 -7.58
CA PHE A 59 11.74 5.98 -8.44
C PHE A 59 10.75 6.28 -9.56
N ARG A 60 10.78 5.48 -10.62
CA ARG A 60 9.77 5.52 -11.68
C ARG A 60 9.21 4.13 -11.89
N LEU A 61 8.03 4.06 -12.48
CA LEU A 61 7.37 2.81 -12.82
C LEU A 61 7.44 2.58 -14.33
N SER A 62 7.48 1.32 -14.76
CA SER A 62 7.31 0.97 -16.16
C SER A 62 5.93 1.40 -16.65
N ASP A 63 5.75 1.55 -17.96
CA ASP A 63 4.46 1.97 -18.54
C ASP A 63 3.33 1.04 -18.12
N GLU A 64 3.55 -0.25 -18.08
CA GLU A 64 2.56 -1.24 -17.64
C GLU A 64 2.10 -0.98 -16.20
N LEU A 65 3.02 -0.72 -15.28
CA LEU A 65 2.71 -0.41 -13.89
C LEU A 65 2.08 0.96 -13.73
N MET A 66 2.46 1.93 -14.55
CA MET A 66 1.85 3.27 -14.54
C MET A 66 0.38 3.25 -14.94
N TYR A 67 -0.01 2.36 -15.85
CA TYR A 67 -1.41 2.18 -16.22
C TYR A 67 -2.25 1.46 -15.17
N ASN A 68 -1.62 0.74 -14.27
CA ASN A 68 -2.30 0.11 -13.14
C ASN A 68 -2.50 1.14 -12.03
N ASN A 69 -3.67 1.80 -12.01
CA ASN A 69 -3.99 2.87 -11.06
C ASN A 69 -3.88 2.41 -9.61
N TYR A 70 -4.32 1.19 -9.31
CA TYR A 70 -4.26 0.62 -7.96
C TYR A 70 -2.79 0.48 -7.51
N PHE A 71 -1.96 -0.16 -8.33
CA PHE A 71 -0.54 -0.37 -8.01
C PHE A 71 0.17 0.98 -7.84
N ARG A 72 0.00 1.90 -8.78
CA ARG A 72 0.63 3.22 -8.74
C ARG A 72 0.26 3.98 -7.46
N GLN A 73 -1.01 4.03 -7.14
CA GLN A 73 -1.49 4.73 -5.95
C GLN A 73 -0.93 4.11 -4.67
N ARG A 74 -1.00 2.80 -4.55
CA ARG A 74 -0.54 2.11 -3.35
C ARG A 74 0.96 2.19 -3.15
N ILE A 75 1.74 2.04 -4.21
CA ILE A 75 3.21 2.11 -4.08
C ILE A 75 3.68 3.53 -3.72
N VAL A 76 3.03 4.55 -4.23
CA VAL A 76 3.33 5.94 -3.87
C VAL A 76 3.03 6.20 -2.38
N GLU A 77 1.90 5.71 -1.90
CA GLU A 77 1.52 5.85 -0.48
C GLU A 77 2.49 5.11 0.45
N PHE A 78 2.81 3.86 0.14
CA PHE A 78 3.68 3.02 0.98
C PHE A 78 5.14 3.44 0.95
N SER A 79 5.62 3.96 -0.18
CA SER A 79 7.03 4.30 -0.35
C SER A 79 7.41 5.66 0.22
N TYR A 80 6.43 6.48 0.60
CA TYR A 80 6.72 7.80 1.16
C TYR A 80 7.74 7.70 2.31
N PRO A 81 8.77 8.53 2.39
CA PRO A 81 9.01 9.75 1.62
C PRO A 81 9.69 9.58 0.25
N VAL A 82 9.96 8.36 -0.18
CA VAL A 82 10.46 8.09 -1.55
C VAL A 82 9.36 8.41 -2.55
N ARG A 83 9.65 9.21 -3.55
CA ARG A 83 8.64 9.77 -4.45
C ARG A 83 8.75 9.22 -5.86
N LEU A 84 7.59 9.08 -6.51
CA LEU A 84 7.50 8.75 -7.92
C LEU A 84 7.92 9.96 -8.78
N LYS A 85 8.92 9.76 -9.66
CA LYS A 85 9.43 10.80 -10.54
C LYS A 85 9.82 10.21 -11.88
N LYS A 86 9.30 10.74 -12.97
CA LYS A 86 9.55 10.23 -14.34
C LYS A 86 11.01 10.25 -14.74
N GLU A 87 11.80 11.13 -14.17
CA GLU A 87 13.20 11.35 -14.50
C GLU A 87 14.15 10.51 -13.64
N SER A 88 13.61 9.72 -12.71
CA SER A 88 14.45 8.88 -11.85
C SER A 88 15.18 7.81 -12.65
N LYS A 89 16.42 7.54 -12.27
CA LYS A 89 17.21 6.44 -12.83
C LYS A 89 16.77 5.07 -12.32
N PHE A 90 16.06 4.99 -11.20
CA PHE A 90 15.55 3.73 -10.65
C PHE A 90 14.19 3.41 -11.24
N LEU A 91 14.10 2.30 -11.94
CA LEU A 91 12.90 1.84 -12.63
C LEU A 91 12.37 0.57 -11.97
N ILE A 92 11.09 0.56 -11.61
CA ILE A 92 10.38 -0.61 -11.11
C ILE A 92 9.53 -1.16 -12.25
N SER A 93 9.65 -2.45 -12.52
CA SER A 93 8.93 -3.13 -13.57
C SER A 93 8.40 -4.49 -13.13
N ASN A 94 7.47 -5.05 -13.90
CA ASN A 94 7.03 -6.42 -13.73
C ASN A 94 8.14 -7.40 -14.12
N ILE A 95 8.07 -8.62 -13.55
CA ILE A 95 9.04 -9.67 -13.84
C ILE A 95 9.09 -10.06 -15.31
N ASN A 96 7.99 -9.89 -16.04
CA ASN A 96 7.86 -10.23 -17.45
C ASN A 96 8.40 -9.14 -18.40
N GLU A 97 8.75 -7.98 -17.87
CA GLU A 97 9.33 -6.89 -18.64
C GLU A 97 10.85 -6.95 -18.60
N ASP A 98 11.49 -6.67 -19.73
CA ASP A 98 12.95 -6.56 -19.83
C ASP A 98 13.33 -5.17 -20.31
N PHE A 99 14.31 -4.58 -19.62
CA PHE A 99 14.85 -3.27 -19.95
C PHE A 99 16.35 -3.36 -20.12
N ASN A 100 16.87 -2.50 -20.98
CA ASN A 100 18.31 -2.41 -21.25
C ASN A 100 19.03 -1.59 -20.19
N CYS A 101 18.77 -1.93 -18.93
CA CYS A 101 19.33 -1.27 -17.75
C CYS A 101 19.95 -2.30 -16.82
N THR A 102 20.70 -1.82 -15.83
CA THR A 102 21.31 -2.70 -14.83
C THR A 102 20.27 -3.12 -13.80
N MET A 103 20.03 -4.43 -13.68
CA MET A 103 19.13 -4.93 -12.64
C MET A 103 19.81 -4.90 -11.28
N LYS A 104 19.23 -4.16 -10.34
CA LYS A 104 19.75 -4.02 -8.98
C LYS A 104 19.19 -5.05 -8.02
N SER A 105 17.91 -5.35 -8.11
CA SER A 105 17.25 -6.33 -7.27
C SER A 105 16.03 -6.91 -7.96
N LYS A 106 15.59 -8.04 -7.45
CA LYS A 106 14.47 -8.79 -7.99
C LYS A 106 13.70 -9.43 -6.85
N SER A 107 12.38 -9.39 -6.92
CA SER A 107 11.48 -10.18 -6.08
C SER A 107 10.67 -11.16 -6.92
N LYS A 108 9.68 -11.82 -6.35
CA LYS A 108 8.85 -12.81 -7.06
C LYS A 108 8.14 -12.25 -8.28
N LYS A 109 7.68 -10.99 -8.22
CA LYS A 109 6.83 -10.39 -9.25
C LYS A 109 7.36 -9.07 -9.79
N ILE A 110 8.35 -8.48 -9.15
CA ILE A 110 8.82 -7.13 -9.43
C ILE A 110 10.34 -7.11 -9.57
N LYS A 111 10.84 -6.31 -10.49
CA LYS A 111 12.26 -6.05 -10.70
C LYS A 111 12.58 -4.58 -10.48
N LEU A 112 13.76 -4.30 -9.97
CA LEU A 112 14.30 -2.95 -9.82
C LEU A 112 15.53 -2.80 -10.71
N TYR A 113 15.48 -1.82 -11.62
CA TYR A 113 16.58 -1.48 -12.53
C TYR A 113 17.16 -0.12 -12.19
N GLU A 114 18.42 0.07 -12.50
CA GLU A 114 19.08 1.36 -12.54
C GLU A 114 19.49 1.66 -13.99
N CYS A 115 18.91 2.71 -14.53
CA CYS A 115 19.14 3.13 -15.92
C CYS A 115 20.09 4.31 -16.08
#